data_fe55cda904f199e6714cece9600e9c55
#
_entry.id   fe55cda904f199e6714cece9600e9c55
#
_cell.length_a   1.000
_cell.length_b   1.000
_cell.length_c   1.000
_cell.angle_alpha   90.00
_cell.angle_beta   90.00
_cell.angle_gamma   90.00
#
_symmetry.space_group_name_H-M   'P 1'
#
loop_
_entity.id
_entity.type
_entity.pdbx_description
1 polymer ?
#
loop_
_entity_poly.entity_id
_entity_poly.type
_entity_poly.pdbx_seq_one_letter_code
_entity_poly.pdbx_strand_id
1 'polypeptide(L)'
;MVNVLLIGIGTTTLSALKSLVSKCSVQGVVRNVDIESDDPVVSLAQQADIPIFPDTSQQQIKSLLLKFQPDCVVVSSYNQILPPNLIELSTFINVHYSPLPHYRGRANVNWAIINDETSAAITFHKISPGLDEGNILFQQLITIGLDDTVGTIYEKLNEIQEQHLADKVVKAFHGYEGLPQNHAEASYCCTRLPEDGEINWSISTRSIDCFIRALVSPFPGSYTYFQGKKLLVWRAKPIDNPPTYVGRIPGRVIGRSKTEGFVDVLTGDGVLRILEVQLEGEEKTAAANIIKSVKSTLGLRVSDLLNRIQILETQIIKLQNNEK
;
A
#
# COMPACT_ATOMS: atom_id res chain seq x y z
N MET A 1 -13.26 -5.68 -31.97
CA MET A 1 -12.34 -5.44 -30.83
C MET A 1 -13.25 -5.16 -29.63
N VAL A 2 -12.92 -5.67 -28.43
CA VAL A 2 -13.76 -5.49 -27.23
C VAL A 2 -13.67 -4.03 -26.77
N ASN A 3 -14.82 -3.38 -26.56
CA ASN A 3 -14.91 -2.02 -26.07
C ASN A 3 -14.81 -2.01 -24.55
N VAL A 4 -13.85 -1.29 -23.99
CA VAL A 4 -13.56 -1.31 -22.55
C VAL A 4 -13.57 0.09 -21.98
N LEU A 5 -14.22 0.29 -20.82
CA LEU A 5 -14.03 1.46 -19.97
C LEU A 5 -13.10 1.06 -18.82
N LEU A 6 -12.02 1.81 -18.59
CA LEU A 6 -11.09 1.59 -17.48
C LEU A 6 -11.40 2.55 -16.33
N ILE A 7 -11.57 2.01 -15.13
CA ILE A 7 -11.70 2.78 -13.89
C ILE A 7 -10.47 2.51 -13.02
N GLY A 8 -9.69 3.55 -12.72
CA GLY A 8 -8.48 3.36 -11.94
C GLY A 8 -7.93 4.64 -11.33
N ILE A 9 -7.83 4.66 -10.00
CA ILE A 9 -7.32 5.82 -9.26
C ILE A 9 -5.95 5.57 -8.60
N GLY A 10 -5.46 4.33 -8.63
CA GLY A 10 -4.19 3.93 -8.02
C GLY A 10 -3.04 3.76 -9.01
N THR A 11 -1.90 3.34 -8.49
CA THR A 11 -0.66 3.13 -9.26
C THR A 11 -0.73 1.96 -10.24
N THR A 12 -1.65 1.00 -10.02
CA THR A 12 -1.82 -0.18 -10.86
C THR A 12 -2.55 0.10 -12.17
N THR A 13 -3.15 1.29 -12.31
CA THR A 13 -3.93 1.67 -13.50
C THR A 13 -3.08 1.74 -14.76
N LEU A 14 -1.80 2.12 -14.63
CA LEU A 14 -0.89 2.21 -15.78
C LEU A 14 -0.69 0.84 -16.44
N SER A 15 -0.40 -0.20 -15.66
CA SER A 15 -0.24 -1.56 -16.19
C SER A 15 -1.54 -2.14 -16.75
N ALA A 16 -2.70 -1.78 -16.16
CA ALA A 16 -4.00 -2.10 -16.73
C ALA A 16 -4.19 -1.46 -18.11
N LEU A 17 -3.93 -0.16 -18.23
CA LEU A 17 -4.07 0.58 -19.49
C LEU A 17 -3.13 0.03 -20.56
N LYS A 18 -1.85 -0.20 -20.24
CA LYS A 18 -0.87 -0.81 -21.15
C LYS A 18 -1.33 -2.17 -21.69
N SER A 19 -1.87 -3.02 -20.81
CA SER A 19 -2.43 -4.30 -21.23
C SER A 19 -3.60 -4.10 -22.19
N LEU A 20 -4.58 -3.28 -21.82
CA LEU A 20 -5.84 -3.13 -22.55
C LEU A 20 -5.65 -2.52 -23.94
N VAL A 21 -4.80 -1.50 -24.10
CA VAL A 21 -4.56 -0.86 -25.40
C VAL A 21 -3.96 -1.83 -26.44
N SER A 22 -3.36 -2.94 -26.00
CA SER A 22 -2.76 -3.93 -26.89
C SER A 22 -3.78 -4.79 -27.65
N LYS A 23 -5.00 -5.00 -27.09
CA LYS A 23 -5.99 -5.95 -27.62
C LYS A 23 -7.45 -5.48 -27.55
N CYS A 24 -7.72 -4.37 -26.86
CA CYS A 24 -9.06 -3.84 -26.68
C CYS A 24 -9.18 -2.42 -27.24
N SER A 25 -10.41 -1.96 -27.46
CA SER A 25 -10.73 -0.58 -27.77
C SER A 25 -11.08 0.13 -26.45
N VAL A 26 -10.12 0.88 -25.87
CA VAL A 26 -10.35 1.59 -24.62
C VAL A 26 -11.12 2.88 -24.91
N GLN A 27 -12.37 2.94 -24.48
CA GLN A 27 -13.30 4.05 -24.73
C GLN A 27 -13.03 5.28 -23.81
N GLY A 28 -12.30 5.06 -22.72
CA GLY A 28 -11.91 6.10 -21.80
C GLY A 28 -11.32 5.56 -20.50
N VAL A 29 -10.68 6.45 -19.76
CA VAL A 29 -10.13 6.19 -18.42
C VAL A 29 -10.81 7.11 -17.42
N VAL A 30 -11.45 6.53 -16.41
CA VAL A 30 -12.04 7.27 -15.27
C VAL A 30 -10.99 7.33 -14.16
N ARG A 31 -10.41 8.53 -13.93
CA ARG A 31 -9.30 8.71 -13.00
C ARG A 31 -9.29 10.11 -12.42
N ASN A 32 -9.34 10.23 -11.10
CA ASN A 32 -9.17 11.51 -10.42
C ASN A 32 -7.71 11.97 -10.54
N VAL A 33 -7.43 12.77 -11.55
CA VAL A 33 -6.09 13.27 -11.89
C VAL A 33 -6.22 14.63 -12.57
N ASP A 34 -5.21 15.47 -12.39
CA ASP A 34 -5.03 16.64 -13.23
C ASP A 34 -4.56 16.19 -14.62
N ILE A 35 -5.34 16.54 -15.65
CA ILE A 35 -5.08 16.15 -17.04
C ILE A 35 -3.82 16.83 -17.60
N GLU A 36 -3.39 17.95 -17.00
CA GLU A 36 -2.16 18.66 -17.36
C GLU A 36 -0.92 18.14 -16.59
N SER A 37 -1.12 17.15 -15.69
CA SER A 37 -0.03 16.59 -14.89
C SER A 37 0.86 15.63 -15.68
N ASP A 38 2.08 15.41 -15.18
CA ASP A 38 3.02 14.39 -15.66
C ASP A 38 2.63 12.95 -15.26
N ASP A 39 1.35 12.68 -14.95
CA ASP A 39 0.88 11.33 -14.60
C ASP A 39 1.09 10.37 -15.79
N PRO A 40 1.78 9.24 -15.60
CA PRO A 40 2.07 8.30 -16.68
C PRO A 40 0.83 7.70 -17.35
N VAL A 41 -0.31 7.61 -16.65
CA VAL A 41 -1.58 7.17 -17.24
C VAL A 41 -2.12 8.22 -18.19
N VAL A 42 -2.01 9.51 -17.82
CA VAL A 42 -2.40 10.64 -18.67
C VAL A 42 -1.56 10.64 -19.95
N SER A 43 -0.24 10.54 -19.81
CA SER A 43 0.68 10.52 -20.96
C SER A 43 0.39 9.38 -21.93
N LEU A 44 0.15 8.16 -21.41
CA LEU A 44 -0.19 7.01 -22.23
C LEU A 44 -1.58 7.16 -22.90
N ALA A 45 -2.57 7.64 -22.17
CA ALA A 45 -3.91 7.84 -22.71
C ALA A 45 -3.91 8.89 -23.84
N GLN A 46 -3.18 9.99 -23.69
CA GLN A 46 -3.00 11.01 -24.74
C GLN A 46 -2.32 10.43 -25.99
N GLN A 47 -1.25 9.65 -25.82
CA GLN A 47 -0.55 9.00 -26.93
C GLN A 47 -1.45 8.02 -27.70
N ALA A 48 -2.40 7.40 -27.02
CA ALA A 48 -3.35 6.44 -27.60
C ALA A 48 -4.69 7.07 -28.01
N ASP A 49 -4.82 8.40 -27.94
CA ASP A 49 -6.04 9.15 -28.23
C ASP A 49 -7.26 8.70 -27.40
N ILE A 50 -7.02 8.36 -26.12
CA ILE A 50 -8.02 7.87 -25.17
C ILE A 50 -8.44 9.02 -24.24
N PRO A 51 -9.74 9.34 -24.14
CA PRO A 51 -10.21 10.39 -23.25
C PRO A 51 -10.08 10.00 -21.78
N ILE A 52 -9.71 10.98 -20.94
CA ILE A 52 -9.68 10.86 -19.48
C ILE A 52 -10.85 11.61 -18.87
N PHE A 53 -11.51 10.98 -17.92
CA PHE A 53 -12.64 11.53 -17.17
C PHE A 53 -12.24 11.69 -15.69
N PRO A 54 -11.94 12.93 -15.22
CA PRO A 54 -11.43 13.17 -13.88
C PRO A 54 -12.49 12.98 -12.77
N ASP A 55 -13.77 13.10 -13.10
CA ASP A 55 -14.84 12.80 -12.13
C ASP A 55 -15.02 11.30 -11.99
N THR A 56 -14.68 10.79 -10.79
CA THR A 56 -14.78 9.37 -10.43
C THR A 56 -16.04 9.03 -9.65
N SER A 57 -17.03 9.94 -9.61
CA SER A 57 -18.31 9.70 -8.96
C SER A 57 -19.10 8.58 -9.64
N GLN A 58 -19.91 7.87 -8.88
CA GLN A 58 -20.79 6.83 -9.41
C GLN A 58 -21.77 7.39 -10.45
N GLN A 59 -22.19 8.65 -10.31
CA GLN A 59 -23.07 9.33 -11.26
C GLN A 59 -22.36 9.52 -12.61
N GLN A 60 -21.10 9.95 -12.59
CA GLN A 60 -20.29 10.09 -13.81
C GLN A 60 -20.06 8.73 -14.47
N ILE A 61 -19.68 7.71 -13.70
CA ILE A 61 -19.47 6.34 -14.20
C ILE A 61 -20.76 5.85 -14.89
N LYS A 62 -21.93 6.03 -14.25
CA LYS A 62 -23.22 5.67 -14.86
C LYS A 62 -23.47 6.39 -16.18
N SER A 63 -23.20 7.70 -16.24
CA SER A 63 -23.35 8.49 -17.46
C SER A 63 -22.46 7.97 -18.59
N LEU A 64 -21.21 7.60 -18.29
CA LEU A 64 -20.27 7.03 -19.26
C LEU A 64 -20.69 5.65 -19.74
N LEU A 65 -21.20 4.79 -18.85
CA LEU A 65 -21.74 3.47 -19.22
C LEU A 65 -22.92 3.60 -20.19
N LEU A 66 -23.84 4.52 -19.95
CA LEU A 66 -24.99 4.76 -20.83
C LEU A 66 -24.56 5.37 -22.18
N LYS A 67 -23.52 6.21 -22.18
CA LYS A 67 -23.00 6.87 -23.38
C LYS A 67 -22.21 5.90 -24.26
N PHE A 68 -21.26 5.16 -23.68
CA PHE A 68 -20.33 4.34 -24.43
C PHE A 68 -20.79 2.90 -24.62
N GLN A 69 -21.68 2.41 -23.75
CA GLN A 69 -22.15 1.02 -23.73
C GLN A 69 -21.00 0.00 -23.89
N PRO A 70 -19.97 0.07 -23.01
CA PRO A 70 -18.79 -0.77 -23.13
C PRO A 70 -19.18 -2.24 -22.93
N ASP A 71 -18.51 -3.13 -23.68
CA ASP A 71 -18.67 -4.58 -23.53
C ASP A 71 -18.18 -5.06 -22.16
N CYS A 72 -17.12 -4.42 -21.64
CA CYS A 72 -16.56 -4.69 -20.32
C CYS A 72 -16.09 -3.41 -19.63
N VAL A 73 -16.16 -3.38 -18.31
CA VAL A 73 -15.54 -2.36 -17.47
C VAL A 73 -14.45 -3.01 -16.65
N VAL A 74 -13.23 -2.48 -16.77
CA VAL A 74 -12.10 -2.95 -15.95
C VAL A 74 -11.89 -1.98 -14.79
N VAL A 75 -11.80 -2.51 -13.59
CA VAL A 75 -11.53 -1.76 -12.36
C VAL A 75 -10.15 -2.15 -11.85
N SER A 76 -9.27 -1.15 -11.71
CA SER A 76 -7.92 -1.31 -11.18
C SER A 76 -7.64 -0.22 -10.15
N SER A 77 -7.74 -0.55 -8.87
CA SER A 77 -7.63 0.38 -7.74
C SER A 77 -8.72 1.46 -7.72
N TYR A 78 -9.93 1.06 -7.41
CA TYR A 78 -11.04 1.97 -7.12
C TYR A 78 -11.43 1.85 -5.64
N ASN A 79 -11.79 2.97 -5.01
CA ASN A 79 -11.96 3.05 -3.55
C ASN A 79 -13.42 3.07 -3.07
N GLN A 80 -14.38 2.98 -3.97
CA GLN A 80 -15.80 2.95 -3.64
C GLN A 80 -16.42 1.61 -4.02
N ILE A 81 -17.42 1.19 -3.27
CA ILE A 81 -18.24 0.03 -3.63
C ILE A 81 -19.19 0.44 -4.76
N LEU A 82 -19.19 -0.33 -5.84
CA LEU A 82 -20.10 -0.14 -6.96
C LEU A 82 -21.45 -0.77 -6.62
N PRO A 83 -22.57 -0.01 -6.67
CA PRO A 83 -23.87 -0.52 -6.31
C PRO A 83 -24.42 -1.48 -7.39
N PRO A 84 -25.36 -2.40 -7.04
CA PRO A 84 -25.91 -3.39 -7.97
C PRO A 84 -26.45 -2.77 -9.26
N ASN A 85 -27.21 -1.70 -9.18
CA ASN A 85 -27.79 -1.01 -10.33
C ASN A 85 -26.76 -0.38 -11.29
N LEU A 86 -25.50 -0.35 -10.91
CA LEU A 86 -24.40 0.10 -11.76
C LEU A 86 -23.69 -1.11 -12.41
N ILE A 87 -23.41 -2.15 -11.60
CA ILE A 87 -22.70 -3.35 -12.10
C ILE A 87 -23.58 -4.20 -13.05
N GLU A 88 -24.90 -4.05 -13.01
CA GLU A 88 -25.83 -4.70 -13.94
C GLU A 88 -25.81 -4.09 -15.36
N LEU A 89 -25.24 -2.91 -15.55
CA LEU A 89 -25.19 -2.23 -16.84
C LEU A 89 -24.13 -2.78 -17.80
N SER A 90 -23.14 -3.51 -17.30
CA SER A 90 -22.04 -4.09 -18.11
C SER A 90 -21.35 -5.20 -17.31
N THR A 91 -20.45 -5.95 -17.96
CA THR A 91 -19.58 -6.91 -17.28
C THR A 91 -18.42 -6.17 -16.62
N PHE A 92 -18.39 -6.17 -15.29
CA PHE A 92 -17.31 -5.56 -14.52
C PHE A 92 -16.25 -6.59 -14.12
N ILE A 93 -14.99 -6.27 -14.36
CA ILE A 93 -13.83 -7.10 -14.01
C ILE A 93 -12.93 -6.28 -13.09
N ASN A 94 -12.65 -6.80 -11.90
CA ASN A 94 -11.74 -6.18 -10.93
C ASN A 94 -10.38 -6.86 -10.96
N VAL A 95 -9.33 -6.06 -10.83
CA VAL A 95 -7.96 -6.51 -10.57
C VAL A 95 -7.68 -6.41 -9.10
N HIS A 96 -7.46 -7.55 -8.45
CA HIS A 96 -7.27 -7.68 -7.02
C HIS A 96 -5.94 -8.34 -6.70
N TYR A 97 -5.13 -7.69 -5.84
CA TYR A 97 -3.77 -8.17 -5.55
C TYR A 97 -3.76 -9.07 -4.32
N SER A 98 -4.50 -10.17 -4.41
CA SER A 98 -4.47 -11.24 -3.41
C SER A 98 -4.86 -12.59 -4.01
N PRO A 99 -4.57 -13.71 -3.32
CA PRO A 99 -5.00 -15.05 -3.70
C PRO A 99 -6.47 -15.30 -3.28
N LEU A 100 -7.45 -14.66 -3.95
CA LEU A 100 -8.85 -14.88 -3.65
C LEU A 100 -9.20 -16.38 -3.57
N PRO A 101 -10.00 -16.83 -2.59
CA PRO A 101 -10.87 -16.05 -1.69
C PRO A 101 -10.19 -15.45 -0.47
N HIS A 102 -8.88 -15.64 -0.30
CA HIS A 102 -8.14 -15.07 0.81
C HIS A 102 -7.83 -13.59 0.60
N TYR A 103 -7.73 -12.82 1.70
CA TYR A 103 -7.36 -11.41 1.67
C TYR A 103 -8.31 -10.55 0.82
N ARG A 104 -9.64 -10.74 0.92
CA ARG A 104 -10.62 -9.82 0.35
C ARG A 104 -10.52 -8.45 1.02
N GLY A 105 -10.91 -7.39 0.31
CA GLY A 105 -10.90 -6.01 0.82
C GLY A 105 -9.67 -5.22 0.38
N ARG A 106 -9.03 -4.47 1.29
CA ARG A 106 -8.01 -3.47 0.94
C ARG A 106 -6.66 -3.73 1.61
N ALA A 107 -5.61 -3.11 1.03
CA ALA A 107 -4.22 -3.22 1.54
C ALA A 107 -3.67 -4.66 1.56
N ASN A 108 -4.10 -5.50 0.64
CA ASN A 108 -3.84 -6.94 0.60
C ASN A 108 -2.34 -7.26 0.58
N VAL A 109 -1.57 -6.62 -0.30
CA VAL A 109 -0.13 -6.81 -0.42
C VAL A 109 0.59 -6.39 0.87
N ASN A 110 0.16 -5.27 1.48
CA ASN A 110 0.70 -4.84 2.76
C ASN A 110 0.46 -5.90 3.84
N TRP A 111 -0.78 -6.42 3.95
CA TRP A 111 -1.13 -7.43 4.93
C TRP A 111 -0.41 -8.76 4.68
N ALA A 112 -0.22 -9.17 3.43
CA ALA A 112 0.55 -10.37 3.11
C ALA A 112 1.98 -10.26 3.64
N ILE A 113 2.66 -9.13 3.43
CA ILE A 113 4.02 -8.92 3.93
C ILE A 113 4.02 -8.79 5.46
N ILE A 114 3.08 -8.06 6.08
CA ILE A 114 2.97 -7.90 7.54
C ILE A 114 2.77 -9.25 8.23
N ASN A 115 1.97 -10.14 7.63
CA ASN A 115 1.70 -11.48 8.16
C ASN A 115 2.81 -12.49 7.84
N ASP A 116 3.92 -12.03 7.25
CA ASP A 116 5.06 -12.88 6.88
C ASP A 116 4.67 -14.02 5.92
N GLU A 117 3.72 -13.75 5.01
CA GLU A 117 3.36 -14.70 3.96
C GLU A 117 4.54 -14.94 3.01
N THR A 118 4.66 -16.15 2.52
CA THR A 118 5.70 -16.54 1.55
C THR A 118 5.30 -16.31 0.10
N SER A 119 4.03 -15.96 -0.12
CA SER A 119 3.48 -15.72 -1.45
C SER A 119 2.44 -14.59 -1.45
N ALA A 120 2.36 -13.89 -2.56
CA ALA A 120 1.26 -12.99 -2.92
C ALA A 120 0.63 -13.46 -4.23
N ALA A 121 -0.46 -12.84 -4.64
CA ALA A 121 -1.08 -13.17 -5.93
C ALA A 121 -1.73 -11.95 -6.57
N ILE A 122 -1.97 -12.07 -7.88
CA ILE A 122 -2.91 -11.24 -8.61
C ILE A 122 -4.10 -12.09 -9.02
N THR A 123 -5.30 -11.57 -8.85
CA THR A 123 -6.56 -12.20 -9.26
C THR A 123 -7.37 -11.22 -10.10
N PHE A 124 -7.81 -11.65 -11.29
CA PHE A 124 -8.85 -10.97 -12.05
C PHE A 124 -10.15 -11.69 -11.78
N HIS A 125 -11.17 -10.98 -11.32
CA HIS A 125 -12.47 -11.59 -11.02
C HIS A 125 -13.61 -10.70 -11.49
N LYS A 126 -14.79 -11.29 -11.73
CA LYS A 126 -16.00 -10.52 -11.99
C LYS A 126 -16.43 -9.80 -10.73
N ILE A 127 -16.92 -8.57 -10.87
CA ILE A 127 -17.55 -7.89 -9.74
C ILE A 127 -18.96 -8.42 -9.55
N SER A 128 -19.29 -8.75 -8.31
CA SER A 128 -20.62 -9.14 -7.82
C SER A 128 -21.03 -8.21 -6.68
N PRO A 129 -22.28 -8.27 -6.17
CA PRO A 129 -22.73 -7.39 -5.09
C PRO A 129 -21.92 -7.48 -3.79
N GLY A 130 -21.32 -8.64 -3.50
CA GLY A 130 -20.48 -8.82 -2.30
C GLY A 130 -19.03 -8.42 -2.51
N LEU A 131 -18.28 -8.29 -1.41
CA LEU A 131 -16.91 -7.80 -1.42
C LEU A 131 -15.95 -8.84 -2.00
N ASP A 132 -15.41 -8.59 -3.19
CA ASP A 132 -14.41 -9.39 -3.90
C ASP A 132 -14.77 -10.89 -4.01
N GLU A 133 -16.06 -11.22 -4.13
CA GLU A 133 -16.56 -12.60 -4.09
C GLU A 133 -16.92 -13.19 -5.46
N GLY A 134 -16.86 -12.40 -6.52
CA GLY A 134 -17.22 -12.86 -7.86
C GLY A 134 -16.25 -13.88 -8.43
N ASN A 135 -16.68 -14.55 -9.51
CA ASN A 135 -15.94 -15.63 -10.13
C ASN A 135 -14.55 -15.21 -10.58
N ILE A 136 -13.56 -16.05 -10.34
CA ILE A 136 -12.16 -15.85 -10.69
C ILE A 136 -11.96 -16.17 -12.18
N LEU A 137 -11.54 -15.15 -12.94
CA LEU A 137 -11.19 -15.28 -14.37
C LEU A 137 -9.74 -15.69 -14.56
N PHE A 138 -8.88 -15.30 -13.62
CA PHE A 138 -7.45 -15.58 -13.63
C PHE A 138 -6.88 -15.38 -12.24
N GLN A 139 -5.93 -16.23 -11.87
CA GLN A 139 -5.15 -16.04 -10.64
C GLN A 139 -3.73 -16.57 -10.88
N GLN A 140 -2.74 -15.81 -10.40
CA GLN A 140 -1.34 -16.23 -10.44
C GLN A 140 -0.64 -15.82 -9.15
N LEU A 141 0.03 -16.80 -8.53
CA LEU A 141 0.87 -16.57 -7.36
C LEU A 141 2.26 -16.11 -7.77
N ILE A 142 2.87 -15.32 -6.87
CA ILE A 142 4.29 -14.96 -6.88
C ILE A 142 4.90 -15.22 -5.52
N THR A 143 6.20 -15.44 -5.46
CA THR A 143 6.94 -15.58 -4.20
C THR A 143 7.24 -14.21 -3.60
N ILE A 144 7.09 -14.08 -2.28
CA ILE A 144 7.59 -12.97 -1.46
C ILE A 144 8.93 -13.40 -0.89
N GLY A 145 10.02 -12.76 -1.35
CA GLY A 145 11.37 -12.98 -0.82
C GLY A 145 11.62 -12.21 0.48
N LEU A 146 12.70 -12.55 1.15
CA LEU A 146 13.08 -11.95 2.43
C LEU A 146 13.34 -10.44 2.34
N ASP A 147 13.82 -9.97 1.20
CA ASP A 147 14.15 -8.57 0.96
C ASP A 147 13.06 -7.82 0.16
N ASP A 148 11.99 -8.53 -0.23
CA ASP A 148 10.91 -7.89 -0.97
C ASP A 148 10.19 -6.85 -0.12
N THR A 149 9.95 -5.71 -0.72
CA THR A 149 9.12 -4.64 -0.17
C THR A 149 7.76 -4.62 -0.85
N VAL A 150 6.84 -3.87 -0.30
CA VAL A 150 5.55 -3.64 -0.95
C VAL A 150 5.71 -3.10 -2.38
N GLY A 151 6.70 -2.22 -2.61
CA GLY A 151 7.00 -1.70 -3.95
C GLY A 151 7.41 -2.79 -4.93
N THR A 152 8.39 -3.64 -4.57
CA THR A 152 8.86 -4.72 -5.44
C THR A 152 7.78 -5.77 -5.72
N ILE A 153 6.90 -6.04 -4.75
CA ILE A 153 5.75 -6.94 -4.97
C ILE A 153 4.74 -6.30 -5.94
N TYR A 154 4.44 -5.00 -5.80
CA TYR A 154 3.58 -4.31 -6.78
C TYR A 154 4.17 -4.34 -8.19
N GLU A 155 5.47 -4.16 -8.36
CA GLU A 155 6.15 -4.25 -9.66
C GLU A 155 5.93 -5.63 -10.29
N LYS A 156 6.21 -6.72 -9.57
CA LYS A 156 5.98 -8.10 -10.04
C LYS A 156 4.52 -8.36 -10.42
N LEU A 157 3.57 -7.90 -9.63
CA LEU A 157 2.13 -8.08 -9.89
C LEU A 157 1.66 -7.21 -11.08
N ASN A 158 2.20 -6.00 -11.23
CA ASN A 158 1.94 -5.12 -12.37
C ASN A 158 2.41 -5.73 -13.69
N GLU A 159 3.57 -6.39 -13.72
CA GLU A 159 4.06 -7.12 -14.90
C GLU A 159 3.10 -8.22 -15.33
N ILE A 160 2.59 -9.02 -14.40
CA ILE A 160 1.60 -10.06 -14.67
C ILE A 160 0.29 -9.45 -15.18
N GLN A 161 -0.14 -8.35 -14.58
CA GLN A 161 -1.32 -7.60 -15.03
C GLN A 161 -1.16 -7.16 -16.49
N GLU A 162 -0.02 -6.55 -16.81
CA GLU A 162 0.27 -6.04 -18.15
C GLU A 162 0.24 -7.18 -19.19
N GLN A 163 0.78 -8.35 -18.84
CA GLN A 163 0.86 -9.49 -19.75
C GLN A 163 -0.50 -10.19 -19.97
N HIS A 164 -1.37 -10.25 -18.97
CA HIS A 164 -2.50 -11.18 -18.99
C HIS A 164 -3.89 -10.52 -19.00
N LEU A 165 -4.03 -9.27 -18.54
CA LEU A 165 -5.35 -8.67 -18.29
C LEU A 165 -6.21 -8.61 -19.55
N ALA A 166 -5.69 -8.09 -20.66
CA ALA A 166 -6.46 -7.94 -21.90
C ALA A 166 -6.99 -9.29 -22.43
N ASP A 167 -6.18 -10.36 -22.39
CA ASP A 167 -6.61 -11.69 -22.82
C ASP A 167 -7.77 -12.23 -21.98
N LYS A 168 -7.77 -11.95 -20.68
CA LYS A 168 -8.84 -12.42 -19.78
C LYS A 168 -10.11 -11.59 -19.94
N VAL A 169 -9.98 -10.28 -20.22
CA VAL A 169 -11.11 -9.43 -20.59
C VAL A 169 -11.76 -9.92 -21.88
N VAL A 170 -10.99 -10.20 -22.93
CA VAL A 170 -11.49 -10.74 -24.19
C VAL A 170 -12.17 -12.11 -23.99
N LYS A 171 -11.59 -13.00 -23.18
CA LYS A 171 -12.21 -14.31 -22.86
C LYS A 171 -13.53 -14.15 -22.11
N ALA A 172 -13.60 -13.24 -21.15
CA ALA A 172 -14.84 -12.96 -20.39
C ALA A 172 -15.96 -12.43 -21.32
N PHE A 173 -15.60 -11.53 -22.24
CA PHE A 173 -16.53 -11.04 -23.28
C PHE A 173 -17.08 -12.17 -24.15
N HIS A 174 -16.27 -13.17 -24.49
CA HIS A 174 -16.71 -14.36 -25.25
C HIS A 174 -17.40 -15.43 -24.41
N GLY A 175 -17.88 -15.09 -23.21
CA GLY A 175 -18.72 -15.98 -22.39
C GLY A 175 -17.96 -16.83 -21.36
N TYR A 176 -16.68 -16.57 -21.12
CA TYR A 176 -15.99 -17.25 -20.02
C TYR A 176 -16.44 -16.69 -18.68
N GLU A 177 -17.17 -17.50 -17.89
CA GLU A 177 -17.74 -17.11 -16.61
C GLU A 177 -16.75 -17.15 -15.43
N GLY A 178 -15.61 -17.81 -15.61
CA GLY A 178 -14.64 -18.01 -14.53
C GLY A 178 -15.04 -19.14 -13.56
N LEU A 179 -14.23 -19.31 -12.52
CA LEU A 179 -14.44 -20.31 -11.47
C LEU A 179 -15.04 -19.66 -10.21
N PRO A 180 -16.08 -20.25 -9.60
CA PRO A 180 -16.63 -19.74 -8.36
C PRO A 180 -15.60 -19.84 -7.24
N GLN A 181 -15.65 -18.88 -6.31
CA GLN A 181 -14.80 -18.90 -5.11
C GLN A 181 -15.39 -19.84 -4.04
N ASN A 182 -14.53 -20.50 -3.27
CA ASN A 182 -14.96 -21.21 -2.05
C ASN A 182 -15.15 -20.19 -0.90
N HIS A 183 -16.38 -19.74 -0.67
CA HIS A 183 -16.67 -18.73 0.34
C HIS A 183 -16.36 -19.19 1.78
N ALA A 184 -16.30 -20.49 2.05
CA ALA A 184 -15.94 -21.02 3.37
C ALA A 184 -14.47 -20.76 3.73
N GLU A 185 -13.60 -20.52 2.73
CA GLU A 185 -12.18 -20.22 2.91
C GLU A 185 -11.88 -18.71 2.86
N ALA A 186 -12.91 -17.87 2.72
CA ALA A 186 -12.71 -16.43 2.58
C ALA A 186 -12.09 -15.80 3.84
N SER A 187 -11.08 -14.96 3.63
CA SER A 187 -10.54 -14.09 4.67
C SER A 187 -10.53 -12.63 4.21
N TYR A 188 -10.51 -11.71 5.16
CA TYR A 188 -10.73 -10.29 4.90
C TYR A 188 -9.61 -9.43 5.50
N CYS A 189 -9.23 -8.39 4.77
CA CYS A 189 -8.31 -7.36 5.23
C CYS A 189 -9.08 -6.13 5.72
N CYS A 190 -8.73 -5.62 6.89
CA CYS A 190 -9.19 -4.29 7.27
C CYS A 190 -8.43 -3.20 6.50
N THR A 191 -9.10 -2.07 6.28
CA THR A 191 -8.46 -0.88 5.71
C THR A 191 -7.40 -0.37 6.69
N ARG A 192 -6.24 0.01 6.19
CA ARG A 192 -5.18 0.65 6.97
C ARG A 192 -5.24 2.16 6.83
N LEU A 193 -4.99 2.83 7.94
CA LEU A 193 -4.83 4.28 8.02
C LEU A 193 -3.34 4.62 8.26
N PRO A 194 -2.89 5.86 7.98
CA PRO A 194 -1.50 6.27 8.25
C PRO A 194 -1.09 6.08 9.71
N GLU A 195 -2.02 6.23 10.65
CA GLU A 195 -1.83 6.06 12.10
C GLU A 195 -1.47 4.62 12.48
N ASP A 196 -1.93 3.63 11.67
CA ASP A 196 -1.61 2.20 11.87
C ASP A 196 -0.14 1.87 11.52
N GLY A 197 0.65 2.86 11.14
CA GLY A 197 2.07 2.71 10.79
C GLY A 197 3.04 2.80 11.98
N GLU A 198 2.57 2.92 13.23
CA GLU A 198 3.44 2.98 14.40
C GLU A 198 4.12 1.63 14.70
N ILE A 199 5.44 1.66 14.86
CA ILE A 199 6.24 0.46 15.14
C ILE A 199 6.09 0.08 16.61
N ASN A 200 5.58 -1.13 16.85
CA ASN A 200 5.61 -1.75 18.17
C ASN A 200 6.95 -2.48 18.40
N TRP A 201 7.86 -1.87 19.13
CA TRP A 201 9.18 -2.43 19.40
C TRP A 201 9.17 -3.71 20.25
N SER A 202 8.05 -4.04 20.89
CA SER A 202 7.92 -5.20 21.78
C SER A 202 7.64 -6.52 21.06
N ILE A 203 7.32 -6.48 19.77
CA ILE A 203 7.12 -7.69 18.96
C ILE A 203 8.45 -8.21 18.41
N SER A 204 8.42 -9.33 17.68
CA SER A 204 9.63 -9.97 17.16
C SER A 204 10.35 -9.09 16.14
N THR A 205 11.66 -9.26 16.03
CA THR A 205 12.48 -8.58 15.00
C THR A 205 11.95 -8.85 13.61
N ARG A 206 11.54 -10.09 13.34
CA ARG A 206 10.98 -10.50 12.05
C ARG A 206 9.68 -9.77 11.75
N SER A 207 8.77 -9.70 12.72
CA SER A 207 7.50 -8.99 12.53
C SER A 207 7.69 -7.48 12.28
N ILE A 208 8.66 -6.85 12.95
CA ILE A 208 8.98 -5.43 12.72
C ILE A 208 9.61 -5.23 11.34
N ASP A 209 10.48 -6.13 10.90
CA ASP A 209 11.06 -6.10 9.55
C ASP A 209 9.98 -6.21 8.48
N CYS A 210 9.08 -7.19 8.58
CA CYS A 210 7.93 -7.34 7.70
C CYS A 210 7.06 -6.07 7.69
N PHE A 211 6.80 -5.50 8.85
CA PHE A 211 6.00 -4.30 8.99
C PHE A 211 6.64 -3.09 8.26
N ILE A 212 7.95 -2.89 8.41
CA ILE A 212 8.67 -1.83 7.71
C ILE A 212 8.63 -2.05 6.20
N ARG A 213 8.98 -3.24 5.71
CA ARG A 213 8.98 -3.57 4.27
C ARG A 213 7.60 -3.44 3.62
N ALA A 214 6.55 -3.70 4.38
CA ALA A 214 5.17 -3.57 3.92
C ALA A 214 4.70 -2.12 3.75
N LEU A 215 5.36 -1.14 4.36
CA LEU A 215 4.87 0.23 4.44
C LEU A 215 5.79 1.27 3.76
N VAL A 216 6.89 0.83 3.14
CA VAL A 216 7.74 1.75 2.36
C VAL A 216 7.01 2.28 1.11
N SER A 217 7.62 3.21 0.40
CA SER A 217 7.07 3.77 -0.84
C SER A 217 6.41 2.70 -1.73
N PRO A 218 5.20 2.94 -2.29
CA PRO A 218 4.48 4.23 -2.38
C PRO A 218 3.58 4.56 -1.16
N PHE A 219 3.73 3.85 -0.05
CA PHE A 219 2.97 4.09 1.17
C PHE A 219 3.66 5.11 2.08
N PRO A 220 2.96 5.65 3.11
CA PRO A 220 3.47 6.73 3.96
C PRO A 220 4.69 6.39 4.83
N GLY A 221 5.09 5.12 4.90
CA GLY A 221 6.16 4.63 5.76
C GLY A 221 5.67 4.16 7.14
N SER A 222 6.42 3.22 7.74
CA SER A 222 6.30 2.92 9.16
C SER A 222 6.99 4.00 9.97
N TYR A 223 6.55 4.24 11.20
CA TYR A 223 7.12 5.28 12.03
C TYR A 223 7.25 4.88 13.49
N THR A 224 8.08 5.61 14.18
CA THR A 224 8.24 5.60 15.63
C THR A 224 8.34 7.03 16.13
N TYR A 225 8.52 7.21 17.43
CA TYR A 225 8.83 8.52 18.01
C TYR A 225 10.27 8.57 18.52
N PHE A 226 10.92 9.66 18.26
CA PHE A 226 12.24 9.98 18.78
C PHE A 226 12.25 11.40 19.34
N GLN A 227 12.50 11.52 20.67
CA GLN A 227 12.45 12.80 21.39
C GLN A 227 11.15 13.59 21.17
N GLY A 228 10.00 12.87 21.14
CA GLY A 228 8.67 13.44 20.92
C GLY A 228 8.35 13.87 19.49
N LYS A 229 9.24 13.62 18.53
CA LYS A 229 9.02 13.86 17.09
C LYS A 229 8.77 12.56 16.38
N LYS A 230 7.90 12.58 15.37
CA LYS A 230 7.65 11.43 14.50
C LYS A 230 8.85 11.18 13.61
N LEU A 231 9.35 9.94 13.63
CA LEU A 231 10.50 9.47 12.87
C LEU A 231 10.05 8.30 11.99
N LEU A 232 9.99 8.50 10.69
CA LEU A 232 9.73 7.44 9.73
C LEU A 232 10.95 6.54 9.59
N VAL A 233 10.71 5.24 9.42
CA VAL A 233 11.74 4.23 9.20
C VAL A 233 11.53 3.65 7.80
N TRP A 234 12.46 3.95 6.90
CA TRP A 234 12.36 3.56 5.49
C TRP A 234 13.11 2.28 5.16
N ARG A 235 14.21 2.02 5.87
CA ARG A 235 15.01 0.82 5.64
C ARG A 235 15.61 0.30 6.94
N ALA A 236 15.37 -0.96 7.20
CA ALA A 236 15.95 -1.70 8.33
C ALA A 236 16.24 -3.14 7.90
N LYS A 237 16.98 -3.87 8.71
CA LYS A 237 17.18 -5.31 8.54
C LYS A 237 17.45 -5.97 9.88
N PRO A 238 17.01 -7.22 10.08
CA PRO A 238 17.43 -8.03 11.21
C PRO A 238 18.97 -8.18 11.24
N ILE A 239 19.54 -8.30 12.43
CA ILE A 239 20.95 -8.68 12.60
C ILE A 239 21.00 -10.19 12.84
N ASP A 240 21.79 -10.88 12.02
CA ASP A 240 22.04 -12.30 12.21
C ASP A 240 22.93 -12.50 13.44
N ASN A 241 22.54 -13.47 14.30
CA ASN A 241 23.27 -13.82 15.51
C ASN A 241 23.65 -12.60 16.39
N PRO A 242 22.67 -11.77 16.81
CA PRO A 242 22.96 -10.60 17.63
C PRO A 242 23.45 -11.02 19.02
N PRO A 243 24.21 -10.15 19.73
CA PRO A 243 24.57 -10.41 21.13
C PRO A 243 23.32 -10.68 21.98
N THR A 244 23.42 -11.62 22.93
CA THR A 244 22.35 -11.93 23.87
C THR A 244 22.22 -10.84 24.92
N TYR A 245 21.05 -10.25 25.04
CA TYR A 245 20.71 -9.27 26.07
C TYR A 245 19.80 -9.91 27.13
N VAL A 246 20.30 -10.08 28.35
CA VAL A 246 19.53 -10.59 29.48
C VAL A 246 18.56 -9.54 30.02
N GLY A 247 19.01 -8.27 30.08
CA GLY A 247 18.15 -7.12 30.36
C GLY A 247 17.74 -6.45 29.05
N ARG A 248 16.45 -6.42 28.74
CA ARG A 248 15.94 -5.96 27.46
C ARG A 248 14.93 -4.84 27.63
N ILE A 249 15.14 -3.75 26.91
CA ILE A 249 14.19 -2.61 26.77
C ILE A 249 13.90 -2.45 25.28
N PRO A 250 12.77 -2.91 24.79
CA PRO A 250 12.40 -2.73 23.38
C PRO A 250 12.45 -1.26 22.97
N GLY A 251 12.95 -0.99 21.76
CA GLY A 251 13.19 0.37 21.28
C GLY A 251 14.52 1.01 21.73
N ARG A 252 15.28 0.37 22.64
CA ARG A 252 16.57 0.90 23.11
C ARG A 252 17.64 0.74 22.04
N VAL A 253 18.32 1.84 21.71
CA VAL A 253 19.51 1.86 20.86
C VAL A 253 20.68 1.26 21.63
N ILE A 254 21.33 0.24 21.06
CA ILE A 254 22.44 -0.50 21.66
C ILE A 254 23.74 -0.42 20.87
N GLY A 255 23.64 -0.07 19.59
CA GLY A 255 24.77 0.08 18.68
C GLY A 255 24.56 1.25 17.72
N ARG A 256 25.65 1.79 17.22
CA ARG A 256 25.67 2.88 16.27
C ARG A 256 26.97 2.93 15.50
N SER A 257 26.93 3.08 14.18
CA SER A 257 28.08 3.39 13.35
C SER A 257 27.83 4.70 12.59
N LYS A 258 28.65 5.71 12.84
CA LYS A 258 28.56 6.98 12.09
C LYS A 258 29.08 6.82 10.67
N THR A 259 30.10 6.01 10.47
CA THR A 259 30.72 5.76 9.16
C THR A 259 29.83 4.95 8.23
N GLU A 260 29.12 3.94 8.77
CA GLU A 260 28.20 3.09 8.02
C GLU A 260 26.76 3.61 8.06
N GLY A 261 26.48 4.61 8.90
CA GLY A 261 25.19 5.31 8.94
C GLY A 261 24.07 4.62 9.72
N PHE A 262 24.31 3.48 10.37
CA PHE A 262 23.26 2.69 11.03
C PHE A 262 23.13 2.91 12.54
N VAL A 263 21.99 2.48 13.07
CA VAL A 263 21.78 2.26 14.51
C VAL A 263 21.13 0.88 14.74
N ASP A 264 21.56 0.20 15.80
CA ASP A 264 21.03 -1.08 16.21
C ASP A 264 20.09 -0.90 17.40
N VAL A 265 18.89 -1.47 17.31
CA VAL A 265 17.79 -1.25 18.25
C VAL A 265 17.28 -2.60 18.76
N LEU A 266 17.09 -2.71 20.10
CA LEU A 266 16.48 -3.88 20.71
C LEU A 266 15.00 -3.98 20.33
N THR A 267 14.58 -5.19 19.99
CA THR A 267 13.18 -5.56 19.75
C THR A 267 12.69 -6.50 20.86
N GLY A 268 11.54 -7.11 20.70
CA GLY A 268 11.01 -8.09 21.65
C GLY A 268 11.93 -9.31 21.84
N ASP A 269 12.60 -9.78 20.80
CA ASP A 269 13.38 -11.02 20.81
C ASP A 269 14.83 -10.88 20.27
N GLY A 270 15.12 -9.85 19.49
CA GLY A 270 16.41 -9.72 18.82
C GLY A 270 16.87 -8.26 18.70
N VAL A 271 17.54 -7.97 17.59
CA VAL A 271 18.09 -6.64 17.25
C VAL A 271 17.77 -6.32 15.81
N LEU A 272 17.21 -5.15 15.59
CA LEU A 272 16.96 -4.59 14.27
C LEU A 272 17.97 -3.48 13.97
N ARG A 273 18.64 -3.55 12.82
CA ARG A 273 19.49 -2.49 12.30
C ARG A 273 18.70 -1.53 11.45
N ILE A 274 18.58 -0.29 11.88
CA ILE A 274 17.95 0.80 11.12
C ILE A 274 19.01 1.49 10.28
N LEU A 275 18.74 1.63 9.00
CA LEU A 275 19.67 2.16 8.00
C LEU A 275 19.24 3.55 7.54
N GLU A 276 17.96 3.75 7.22
CA GLU A 276 17.42 4.98 6.67
C GLU A 276 16.17 5.42 7.40
N VAL A 277 16.15 6.69 7.76
CA VAL A 277 15.06 7.34 8.50
C VAL A 277 14.74 8.71 7.93
N GLN A 278 13.60 9.27 8.38
CA GLN A 278 13.18 10.62 8.03
C GLN A 278 12.44 11.24 9.21
N LEU A 279 12.87 12.37 9.72
CA LEU A 279 12.02 13.17 10.59
C LEU A 279 10.86 13.76 9.77
N GLU A 280 9.69 13.79 10.36
CA GLU A 280 8.52 14.33 9.67
C GLU A 280 8.77 15.76 9.17
N GLY A 281 8.55 15.98 7.87
CA GLY A 281 8.81 17.27 7.21
C GLY A 281 10.27 17.49 6.77
N GLU A 282 11.19 16.58 7.04
CA GLU A 282 12.59 16.66 6.61
C GLU A 282 12.89 15.65 5.49
N GLU A 283 14.12 15.65 4.97
CA GLU A 283 14.57 14.69 3.97
C GLU A 283 15.02 13.36 4.60
N LYS A 284 15.01 12.29 3.80
CA LYS A 284 15.53 10.99 4.19
C LYS A 284 17.03 11.07 4.45
N THR A 285 17.49 10.38 5.49
CA THR A 285 18.91 10.35 5.83
C THR A 285 19.30 9.06 6.55
N ALA A 286 20.60 8.82 6.70
CA ALA A 286 21.11 7.70 7.47
C ALA A 286 20.69 7.80 8.95
N ALA A 287 20.28 6.68 9.56
CA ALA A 287 19.75 6.65 10.91
C ALA A 287 20.69 7.26 11.96
N ALA A 288 22.02 7.04 11.79
CA ALA A 288 23.04 7.58 12.68
C ALA A 288 23.18 9.12 12.62
N ASN A 289 22.66 9.79 11.60
CA ASN A 289 22.66 11.26 11.53
C ASN A 289 21.65 11.89 12.49
N ILE A 290 20.55 11.21 12.75
CA ILE A 290 19.48 11.65 13.65
C ILE A 290 19.69 11.09 15.06
N ILE A 291 19.90 9.79 15.18
CA ILE A 291 20.01 9.07 16.46
C ILE A 291 21.49 9.03 16.87
N LYS A 292 21.90 9.97 17.72
CA LYS A 292 23.32 10.20 18.06
C LYS A 292 23.81 9.47 19.32
N SER A 293 22.92 8.85 20.09
CA SER A 293 23.27 8.25 21.38
C SER A 293 22.74 6.83 21.53
N VAL A 294 23.59 5.93 22.00
CA VAL A 294 23.22 4.57 22.40
C VAL A 294 22.34 4.52 23.67
N LYS A 295 22.15 5.66 24.35
CA LYS A 295 21.18 5.76 25.46
C LYS A 295 19.77 6.14 25.01
N SER A 296 19.59 6.43 23.72
CA SER A 296 18.30 6.76 23.13
C SER A 296 17.35 5.55 23.16
N THR A 297 16.07 5.84 23.26
CA THR A 297 15.01 4.84 23.11
C THR A 297 13.99 5.38 22.13
N LEU A 298 13.62 4.56 21.16
CA LEU A 298 12.58 4.84 20.17
C LEU A 298 11.22 4.42 20.75
N GLY A 299 10.16 5.08 20.31
CA GLY A 299 8.80 4.91 20.80
C GLY A 299 8.35 6.05 21.70
N LEU A 300 7.05 6.17 21.87
CA LEU A 300 6.43 7.19 22.70
C LEU A 300 6.47 6.77 24.17
N ARG A 301 7.07 7.56 25.01
CA ARG A 301 7.12 7.32 26.46
C ARG A 301 6.20 8.27 27.18
N VAL A 302 5.48 7.76 28.16
CA VAL A 302 4.65 8.59 29.03
C VAL A 302 5.47 9.69 29.71
N SER A 303 6.71 9.38 30.16
CA SER A 303 7.64 10.37 30.72
C SER A 303 7.96 11.51 29.77
N ASP A 304 8.12 11.24 28.47
CA ASP A 304 8.43 12.26 27.48
C ASP A 304 7.22 13.17 27.24
N LEU A 305 6.02 12.61 27.25
CA LEU A 305 4.77 13.35 27.16
C LEU A 305 4.56 14.27 28.38
N LEU A 306 4.75 13.73 29.59
CA LEU A 306 4.62 14.50 30.82
C LEU A 306 5.65 15.65 30.87
N ASN A 307 6.90 15.40 30.52
CA ASN A 307 7.93 16.43 30.42
C ASN A 307 7.54 17.51 29.38
N ARG A 308 6.98 17.11 28.25
CA ARG A 308 6.54 18.08 27.23
C ARG A 308 5.38 18.93 27.70
N ILE A 309 4.41 18.34 28.38
CA ILE A 309 3.29 19.05 29.00
C ILE A 309 3.82 20.07 29.97
N GLN A 310 4.72 19.70 30.89
CA GLN A 310 5.30 20.59 31.89
C GLN A 310 6.07 21.76 31.27
N ILE A 311 6.80 21.53 30.18
CA ILE A 311 7.48 22.60 29.43
C ILE A 311 6.47 23.56 28.82
N LEU A 312 5.40 23.05 28.19
CA LEU A 312 4.35 23.86 27.57
C LEU A 312 3.60 24.72 28.65
N GLU A 313 3.23 24.12 29.76
CA GLU A 313 2.62 24.83 30.88
C GLU A 313 3.51 25.98 31.38
N THR A 314 4.82 25.73 31.54
CA THR A 314 5.79 26.74 31.91
C THR A 314 5.88 27.88 30.89
N GLN A 315 5.82 27.57 29.60
CA GLN A 315 5.82 28.57 28.52
C GLN A 315 4.54 29.41 28.51
N ILE A 316 3.38 28.80 28.72
CA ILE A 316 2.09 29.50 28.80
C ILE A 316 2.09 30.49 29.97
N ILE A 317 2.55 30.06 31.16
CA ILE A 317 2.66 30.94 32.35
C ILE A 317 3.56 32.13 32.05
N LYS A 318 4.70 31.93 31.39
CA LYS A 318 5.61 33.03 31.01
C LYS A 318 4.96 34.01 30.03
N LEU A 319 4.21 33.54 29.05
CA LEU A 319 3.52 34.40 28.08
C LEU A 319 2.43 35.24 28.80
N GLN A 320 1.63 34.62 29.65
CA GLN A 320 0.60 35.31 30.42
C GLN A 320 1.15 36.38 31.39
N ASN A 321 2.37 36.16 31.89
CA ASN A 321 3.03 37.14 32.79
C ASN A 321 3.70 38.28 32.01
N ASN A 322 4.04 38.10 30.72
CA ASN A 322 4.62 39.17 29.88
C ASN A 322 3.56 40.06 29.21
N GLU A 323 2.28 39.69 29.27
CA GLU A 323 1.15 40.48 28.76
C GLU A 323 0.53 41.36 29.87
N LYS A 324 1.04 41.31 31.09
CA LYS A 324 0.70 42.19 32.21
C LYS A 324 1.80 43.23 32.40
#